data_745ef654a154657944be98e749c955fa
#
_entry.id   745ef654a154657944be98e749c955fa
#
_cell.length_a   1.000
_cell.length_b   1.000
_cell.length_c   1.000
_cell.angle_alpha   90.00
_cell.angle_beta   90.00
_cell.angle_gamma   90.00
#
_symmetry.space_group_name_H-M   'P 1'
#
loop_
_entity.id
_entity.type
_entity.pdbx_description
1 polymer ?
#
loop_
_entity_poly.entity_id
_entity_poly.type
_entity_poly.pdbx_seq_one_letter_code
_entity_poly.pdbx_strand_id
1 'polypeptide(L)'
;MPHSPVHLPTALVARYRAVDREVVGSALVDTPRHLDALTADIGTHGILVPLRLGFNEEFGTLDGNHRIAVAIRLGLAEVPVALAAEPLLPRPGHARPMLPEDLVILRGAFTGIS
;
A
#
# COMPACT_ATOMS: atom_id res chain seq x y z
N MET A 1 -1.49 21.21 -5.20
CA MET A 1 -2.72 20.56 -4.71
C MET A 1 -2.45 19.12 -4.33
N PRO A 2 -2.75 18.74 -3.13
CA PRO A 2 -2.69 17.32 -2.80
C PRO A 2 -3.79 16.59 -3.57
N HIS A 3 -3.43 15.44 -4.09
CA HIS A 3 -4.41 14.61 -4.78
C HIS A 3 -5.29 13.92 -3.74
N SER A 4 -6.57 13.80 -4.06
CA SER A 4 -7.46 13.01 -3.23
C SER A 4 -7.06 11.54 -3.32
N PRO A 5 -7.16 10.78 -2.23
CA PRO A 5 -6.86 9.36 -2.29
C PRO A 5 -7.88 8.65 -3.19
N VAL A 6 -7.39 7.62 -3.87
CA VAL A 6 -8.25 6.75 -4.68
C VAL A 6 -8.45 5.44 -3.93
N HIS A 7 -9.55 4.77 -4.19
CA HIS A 7 -9.81 3.46 -3.60
C HIS A 7 -9.39 2.39 -4.60
N LEU A 8 -8.50 1.52 -4.18
CA LEU A 8 -7.96 0.45 -5.02
C LEU A 8 -8.20 -0.90 -4.36
N PRO A 9 -8.31 -1.97 -5.18
CA PRO A 9 -8.47 -3.30 -4.61
C PRO A 9 -7.34 -3.63 -3.65
N THR A 10 -7.70 -4.13 -2.47
CA THR A 10 -6.73 -4.51 -1.46
C THR A 10 -5.71 -5.51 -2.02
N ALA A 11 -6.16 -6.46 -2.82
CA ALA A 11 -5.29 -7.47 -3.41
C ALA A 11 -4.23 -6.86 -4.32
N LEU A 12 -4.59 -5.83 -5.09
CA LEU A 12 -3.65 -5.14 -5.96
C LEU A 12 -2.57 -4.43 -5.11
N VAL A 13 -3.01 -3.66 -4.13
CA VAL A 13 -2.11 -2.88 -3.29
C VAL A 13 -1.17 -3.80 -2.50
N ALA A 14 -1.68 -4.91 -2.02
CA ALA A 14 -0.91 -5.87 -1.24
C ALA A 14 0.25 -6.48 -2.03
N ARG A 15 0.15 -6.52 -3.37
CA ARG A 15 1.24 -7.07 -4.19
C ARG A 15 2.51 -6.23 -4.12
N TYR A 16 2.40 -4.96 -3.75
CA TYR A 16 3.55 -4.06 -3.66
C TYR A 16 4.04 -3.88 -2.23
N ARG A 17 3.49 -4.65 -1.33
CA ARG A 17 3.94 -4.71 0.04
C ARG A 17 5.37 -5.24 0.10
N ALA A 18 6.22 -4.57 0.86
CA ALA A 18 7.56 -5.06 1.10
C ALA A 18 7.51 -6.38 1.86
N VAL A 19 8.42 -7.28 1.55
CA VAL A 19 8.46 -8.59 2.17
C VAL A 19 9.84 -8.86 2.76
N ASP A 20 9.96 -9.96 3.48
CA ASP A 20 11.22 -10.52 3.96
C ASP A 20 11.90 -9.69 5.03
N ARG A 21 12.81 -8.82 4.63
CA ARG A 21 13.59 -8.03 5.59
C ARG A 21 12.70 -7.19 6.50
N GLU A 22 11.59 -6.77 5.97
CA GLU A 22 10.61 -6.07 6.76
C GLU A 22 10.10 -6.94 7.88
N VAL A 23 9.94 -8.22 7.62
CA VAL A 23 9.47 -9.14 8.65
C VAL A 23 10.43 -9.17 9.83
N VAL A 24 11.73 -9.16 9.56
CA VAL A 24 12.73 -9.16 10.64
C VAL A 24 12.71 -7.85 11.40
N GLY A 25 12.75 -6.73 10.70
CA GLY A 25 12.69 -5.42 11.33
C GLY A 25 11.35 -5.16 11.98
N SER A 26 10.29 -5.63 11.36
CA SER A 26 8.93 -5.43 11.80
C SER A 26 8.54 -6.35 12.95
N ALA A 27 9.32 -7.37 13.23
CA ALA A 27 9.00 -8.30 14.31
C ALA A 27 8.82 -7.59 15.66
N LEU A 28 9.48 -6.45 15.83
CA LEU A 28 9.34 -5.64 17.03
C LEU A 28 8.11 -4.74 16.99
N VAL A 29 7.64 -4.41 15.79
CA VAL A 29 6.52 -3.50 15.57
C VAL A 29 5.25 -4.27 15.26
N ASP A 30 5.37 -5.33 14.46
CA ASP A 30 4.25 -6.17 14.05
C ASP A 30 3.99 -7.32 15.01
N THR A 31 4.09 -7.05 16.31
CA THR A 31 3.70 -8.05 17.29
C THR A 31 2.19 -8.29 17.19
N PRO A 32 1.69 -9.48 17.55
CA PRO A 32 0.26 -9.72 17.56
C PRO A 32 -0.52 -8.66 18.34
N ARG A 33 0.04 -8.20 19.45
CA ARG A 33 -0.58 -7.16 20.25
C ARG A 33 -0.72 -5.85 19.49
N HIS A 34 0.33 -5.45 18.78
CA HIS A 34 0.31 -4.22 17.99
C HIS A 34 -0.70 -4.31 16.85
N LEU A 35 -0.72 -5.43 16.14
CA LEU A 35 -1.66 -5.65 15.06
C LEU A 35 -3.10 -5.73 15.57
N ASP A 36 -3.32 -6.31 16.75
CA ASP A 36 -4.65 -6.38 17.34
C ASP A 36 -5.18 -4.98 17.66
N ALA A 37 -4.35 -4.13 18.25
CA ALA A 37 -4.73 -2.76 18.57
C ALA A 37 -5.06 -1.98 17.30
N LEU A 38 -4.21 -2.11 16.28
CA LEU A 38 -4.41 -1.42 15.00
C LEU A 38 -5.65 -1.96 14.29
N THR A 39 -5.87 -3.27 14.34
CA THR A 39 -7.06 -3.90 13.76
C THR A 39 -8.33 -3.37 14.40
N ALA A 40 -8.35 -3.25 15.72
CA ALA A 40 -9.51 -2.74 16.44
C ALA A 40 -9.78 -1.28 16.05
N ASP A 41 -8.74 -0.46 15.95
CA ASP A 41 -8.89 0.94 15.57
C ASP A 41 -9.44 1.07 14.14
N ILE A 42 -8.85 0.38 13.20
CA ILE A 42 -9.29 0.43 11.80
C ILE A 42 -10.68 -0.18 11.65
N GLY A 43 -10.98 -1.23 12.41
CA GLY A 43 -12.31 -1.84 12.39
C GLY A 43 -13.39 -0.88 12.85
N THR A 44 -13.06 0.02 13.77
CA THR A 44 -14.00 1.02 14.29
C THR A 44 -14.10 2.25 13.42
N HIS A 45 -12.96 2.77 12.95
CA HIS A 45 -12.88 4.07 12.29
C HIS A 45 -12.56 4.00 10.81
N GLY A 46 -12.21 2.83 10.28
CA GLY A 46 -11.68 2.69 8.93
C GLY A 46 -10.23 3.15 8.84
N ILE A 47 -9.70 3.13 7.64
CA ILE A 47 -8.33 3.61 7.39
C ILE A 47 -8.42 5.12 7.19
N LEU A 48 -8.05 5.88 8.21
CA LEU A 48 -8.17 7.34 8.19
C LEU A 48 -7.02 7.99 7.41
N VAL A 49 -5.83 7.38 7.44
CA VAL A 49 -4.67 7.88 6.72
C VAL A 49 -4.45 6.97 5.52
N PRO A 50 -4.53 7.48 4.28
CA PRO A 50 -4.34 6.64 3.10
C PRO A 50 -2.96 5.99 3.06
N LEU A 51 -2.89 4.80 2.50
CA LEU A 51 -1.62 4.19 2.16
C LEU A 51 -0.99 5.00 1.03
N ARG A 52 0.33 4.93 0.92
CA ARG A 52 1.04 5.61 -0.14
C ARG A 52 1.67 4.59 -1.07
N LEU A 53 1.33 4.67 -2.35
CA LEU A 53 1.88 3.78 -3.37
C LEU A 53 2.59 4.62 -4.43
N GLY A 54 3.92 4.51 -4.44
CA GLY A 54 4.73 5.07 -5.51
C GLY A 54 4.89 4.04 -6.60
N PHE A 55 4.85 4.45 -7.86
CA PHE A 55 4.92 3.48 -8.94
C PHE A 55 5.53 4.08 -10.20
N ASN A 56 6.05 3.19 -11.04
CA ASN A 56 6.44 3.49 -12.41
C ASN A 56 6.26 2.21 -13.23
N GLU A 57 6.70 2.23 -14.47
CA GLU A 57 6.52 1.10 -15.37
C GLU A 57 7.31 -0.14 -14.98
N GLU A 58 8.30 -0.01 -14.08
CA GLU A 58 9.16 -1.11 -13.69
C GLU A 58 8.85 -1.66 -12.30
N PHE A 59 8.43 -0.81 -11.38
CA PHE A 59 8.22 -1.27 -10.00
C PHE A 59 7.20 -0.41 -9.25
N GLY A 60 6.78 -0.92 -8.10
CA GLY A 60 5.95 -0.18 -7.17
C GLY A 60 6.49 -0.28 -5.76
N THR A 61 6.27 0.76 -4.96
CA THR A 61 6.70 0.81 -3.56
C THR A 61 5.51 1.19 -2.69
N LEU A 62 5.22 0.36 -1.70
CA LEU A 62 4.10 0.62 -0.79
C LEU A 62 4.59 1.09 0.56
N ASP A 63 4.07 2.21 1.01
CA ASP A 63 4.25 2.70 2.37
C ASP A 63 2.93 2.50 3.11
N GLY A 64 2.98 1.83 4.25
CA GLY A 64 1.80 1.49 5.03
C GLY A 64 1.62 -0.01 5.15
N ASN A 65 2.71 -0.76 5.29
CA ASN A 65 2.68 -2.22 5.39
C ASN A 65 1.77 -2.72 6.51
N HIS A 66 1.73 -2.02 7.63
CA HIS A 66 0.88 -2.42 8.77
C HIS A 66 -0.60 -2.25 8.41
N ARG A 67 -0.94 -1.14 7.77
CA ARG A 67 -2.32 -0.87 7.38
C ARG A 67 -2.83 -1.86 6.35
N ILE A 68 -1.98 -2.23 5.37
CA ILE A 68 -2.41 -3.22 4.38
C ILE A 68 -2.56 -4.61 5.02
N ALA A 69 -1.71 -4.95 5.97
CA ALA A 69 -1.84 -6.21 6.70
C ALA A 69 -3.18 -6.26 7.45
N VAL A 70 -3.55 -5.16 8.10
CA VAL A 70 -4.83 -5.08 8.80
C VAL A 70 -6.01 -5.14 7.82
N ALA A 71 -5.89 -4.47 6.68
CA ALA A 71 -6.94 -4.52 5.66
C ALA A 71 -7.20 -5.94 5.19
N ILE A 72 -6.13 -6.71 4.98
CA ILE A 72 -6.25 -8.13 4.61
C ILE A 72 -6.92 -8.91 5.74
N ARG A 73 -6.49 -8.67 6.97
CA ARG A 73 -7.02 -9.36 8.14
C ARG A 73 -8.52 -9.10 8.32
N LEU A 74 -8.95 -7.88 8.02
CA LEU A 74 -10.36 -7.49 8.13
C LEU A 74 -11.19 -7.87 6.89
N GLY A 75 -10.54 -8.34 5.83
CA GLY A 75 -11.24 -8.69 4.59
C GLY A 75 -11.77 -7.48 3.83
N LEU A 76 -11.10 -6.34 3.93
CA LEU A 76 -11.50 -5.16 3.19
C LEU A 76 -11.28 -5.36 1.70
N ALA A 77 -12.28 -5.06 0.89
CA ALA A 77 -12.19 -5.22 -0.55
C ALA A 77 -11.31 -4.16 -1.19
N GLU A 78 -11.35 -2.94 -0.64
CA GLU A 78 -10.60 -1.80 -1.15
C GLU A 78 -9.97 -1.02 -0.02
N VAL A 79 -8.90 -0.29 -0.36
CA VAL A 79 -8.22 0.58 0.60
C VAL A 79 -7.98 1.94 -0.04
N PRO A 80 -7.97 3.02 0.77
CA PRO A 80 -7.63 4.35 0.25
C PRO A 80 -6.12 4.46 0.03
N VAL A 81 -5.74 4.96 -1.13
CA VAL A 81 -4.33 5.03 -1.54
C VAL A 81 -4.03 6.39 -2.15
N ALA A 82 -2.95 7.01 -1.70
CA ALA A 82 -2.39 8.18 -2.33
C ALA A 82 -1.34 7.71 -3.34
N LEU A 83 -1.56 7.98 -4.61
CA LEU A 83 -0.66 7.56 -5.68
C LEU A 83 0.40 8.62 -5.95
N ALA A 84 1.60 8.18 -6.27
CA ALA A 84 2.70 9.06 -6.62
C ALA A 84 3.54 8.42 -7.71
N ALA A 85 4.06 9.24 -8.61
CA ALA A 85 4.99 8.78 -9.63
C ALA A 85 6.37 8.63 -8.99
N GLU A 86 7.05 7.52 -9.28
CA GLU A 86 8.39 7.26 -8.76
C GLU A 86 9.41 7.33 -9.89
N PRO A 87 10.61 7.92 -9.64
CA PRO A 87 11.67 7.88 -10.63
C PRO A 87 12.18 6.45 -10.80
N LEU A 88 12.67 6.14 -11.99
CA LEU A 88 13.19 4.81 -12.26
C LEU A 88 14.46 4.50 -11.48
N LEU A 89 15.24 5.52 -11.14
CA LEU A 89 16.48 5.38 -10.41
C LEU A 89 16.57 6.43 -9.30
N PRO A 90 17.11 6.09 -8.14
CA PRO A 90 17.52 4.75 -7.75
C PRO A 90 16.32 3.88 -7.43
N ARG A 91 16.45 2.58 -7.68
CA ARG A 91 15.38 1.64 -7.33
C ARG A 91 15.50 1.28 -5.84
N PRO A 92 14.46 1.52 -5.03
CA PRO A 92 14.49 1.13 -3.63
C PRO A 92 14.61 -0.38 -3.46
N GLY A 93 15.30 -0.81 -2.40
CA GLY A 93 15.48 -2.23 -2.16
C GLY A 93 14.19 -2.99 -1.85
N HIS A 94 13.18 -2.28 -1.35
CA HIS A 94 11.88 -2.88 -1.03
C HIS A 94 10.89 -2.82 -2.20
N ALA A 95 11.31 -2.30 -3.35
CA ALA A 95 10.43 -2.19 -4.52
C ALA A 95 10.07 -3.58 -5.04
N ARG A 96 8.83 -3.72 -5.51
CA ARG A 96 8.31 -4.95 -6.11
C ARG A 96 8.11 -4.74 -7.59
N PRO A 97 8.38 -5.76 -8.42
CA PRO A 97 8.18 -5.63 -9.86
C PRO A 97 6.74 -5.25 -10.20
N MET A 98 6.59 -4.33 -11.14
CA MET A 98 5.26 -3.90 -11.58
C MET A 98 4.67 -4.92 -12.55
N LEU A 99 3.41 -5.30 -12.28
CA LEU A 99 2.67 -6.15 -13.21
C LEU A 99 2.00 -5.27 -14.26
N PRO A 100 2.02 -5.68 -15.54
CA PRO A 100 1.41 -4.86 -16.62
C PRO A 100 -0.06 -4.53 -16.37
N GLU A 101 -0.84 -5.48 -15.89
CA GLU A 101 -2.25 -5.26 -15.62
C GLU A 101 -2.47 -4.28 -14.48
N ASP A 102 -1.60 -4.29 -13.47
CA ASP A 102 -1.69 -3.35 -12.37
C ASP A 102 -1.30 -1.94 -12.85
N LEU A 103 -0.29 -1.86 -13.72
CA LEU A 103 0.16 -0.57 -14.24
C LEU A 103 -0.95 0.15 -14.99
N VAL A 104 -1.75 -0.58 -15.76
CA VAL A 104 -2.88 0.00 -16.47
C VAL A 104 -3.88 0.62 -15.49
N ILE A 105 -4.19 -0.11 -14.41
CA ILE A 105 -5.12 0.36 -13.39
C ILE A 105 -4.55 1.60 -12.68
N LEU A 106 -3.27 1.53 -12.27
CA LEU A 106 -2.64 2.62 -11.53
C LEU A 106 -2.51 3.88 -12.38
N ARG A 107 -2.15 3.75 -13.65
CA ARG A 107 -2.08 4.91 -14.54
C ARG A 107 -3.44 5.54 -14.76
N GLY A 108 -4.46 4.72 -14.94
CA GLY A 108 -5.83 5.22 -15.08
C GLY A 108 -6.29 5.97 -13.84
N ALA A 109 -6.05 5.40 -12.66
CA ALA A 109 -6.42 6.04 -11.40
C ALA A 109 -5.63 7.33 -11.18
N PHE A 110 -4.34 7.33 -11.48
CA PHE A 110 -3.48 8.49 -11.30
C PHE A 110 -3.89 9.64 -12.22
N THR A 111 -4.16 9.32 -13.47
CA THR A 111 -4.62 10.31 -14.44
C THR A 111 -5.99 10.85 -14.09
N GLY A 112 -6.86 9.98 -13.59
CA GLY A 112 -8.25 10.34 -13.27
C GLY A 112 -8.41 11.31 -12.11
N ILE A 113 -7.38 11.47 -11.27
CA ILE A 113 -7.44 12.41 -10.15
C ILE A 113 -6.86 13.77 -10.47
N SER A 114 -6.34 13.97 -11.65
CA SER A 114 -5.74 15.25 -12.05
C SER A 114 -6.77 16.22 -12.65
#